data_881cb319300ff806431d0124739710b2
#
_entry.id   881cb319300ff806431d0124739710b2
#
_cell.length_a   1.000
_cell.length_b   1.000
_cell.length_c   1.000
_cell.angle_alpha   90.00
_cell.angle_beta   90.00
_cell.angle_gamma   90.00
#
_symmetry.space_group_name_H-M   'P 1'
#
loop_
_entity.id
_entity.type
_entity.pdbx_description
1 polymer ?
#
loop_
_entity_poly.entity_id
_entity_poly.type
_entity_poly.pdbx_seq_one_letter_code
_entity_poly.pdbx_strand_id
1 'polypeptide(L)'
;DVELASFPCAFSTAEGMIQRAGLGAERVLITGASGGVGSAAIQLAKRRGAQVTALTHSSKAADLRALGADRTLDRDGALPERGYDVVLDLVGGPRWTDMIDALRNGGRYVTAGAIAGPIVELDLRTLYLRDLSFFGCTHQPANLFTDLVGYIEAGEIRPLVADIYRLRDLRAAQQAFLAKSHVGKIGIRVEE
;
A
#
# COMPACT_ATOMS: atom_id res chain seq x y z
N ASP A 1 -15.33 -3.53 -16.97
CA ASP A 1 -15.12 -2.07 -17.00
C ASP A 1 -14.80 -1.50 -15.62
N VAL A 2 -15.51 -1.89 -14.54
CA VAL A 2 -15.26 -1.37 -13.18
C VAL A 2 -13.88 -1.78 -12.67
N GLU A 3 -13.44 -3.01 -12.93
CA GLU A 3 -12.10 -3.46 -12.61
C GLU A 3 -11.05 -2.63 -13.33
N LEU A 4 -11.24 -2.38 -14.64
CA LEU A 4 -10.35 -1.54 -15.43
C LEU A 4 -10.28 -0.11 -14.87
N ALA A 5 -11.39 0.46 -14.41
CA ALA A 5 -11.40 1.78 -13.78
C ALA A 5 -10.68 1.81 -12.42
N SER A 6 -10.64 0.68 -11.69
CA SER A 6 -10.03 0.59 -10.36
C SER A 6 -8.52 0.39 -10.36
N PHE A 7 -7.98 -0.07 -11.48
CA PHE A 7 -6.62 -0.57 -11.62
C PHE A 7 -5.54 0.52 -11.78
N PRO A 8 -5.63 1.49 -12.74
CA PRO A 8 -4.47 2.25 -13.19
C PRO A 8 -3.73 2.98 -12.06
N CYS A 9 -4.41 3.83 -11.33
CA CYS A 9 -3.80 4.65 -10.28
C CYS A 9 -3.25 3.80 -9.12
N ALA A 10 -4.02 2.82 -8.65
CA ALA A 10 -3.67 2.05 -7.46
C ALA A 10 -2.46 1.13 -7.70
N PHE A 11 -2.51 0.37 -8.79
CA PHE A 11 -1.45 -0.60 -9.09
C PHE A 11 -0.18 0.06 -9.58
N SER A 12 -0.28 1.11 -10.40
CA SER A 12 0.91 1.82 -10.86
C SER A 12 1.62 2.57 -9.73
N THR A 13 0.88 3.12 -8.75
CA THR A 13 1.49 3.69 -7.55
C THR A 13 2.20 2.62 -6.72
N ALA A 14 1.53 1.49 -6.46
CA ALA A 14 2.10 0.40 -5.69
C ALA A 14 3.34 -0.19 -6.36
N GLU A 15 3.30 -0.43 -7.66
CA GLU A 15 4.43 -0.94 -8.43
C GLU A 15 5.59 0.04 -8.46
N GLY A 16 5.30 1.34 -8.64
CA GLY A 16 6.30 2.40 -8.60
C GLY A 16 7.03 2.47 -7.25
N MET A 17 6.31 2.31 -6.14
CA MET A 17 6.92 2.25 -4.80
C MET A 17 7.83 1.04 -4.66
N ILE A 18 7.38 -0.11 -5.10
CA ILE A 18 8.10 -1.38 -5.03
C ILE A 18 9.38 -1.33 -5.88
N GLN A 19 9.31 -0.79 -7.11
CA GLN A 19 10.48 -0.62 -7.96
C GLN A 19 11.50 0.38 -7.38
N ARG A 20 11.04 1.51 -6.82
CA ARG A 20 11.93 2.47 -6.16
C ARG A 20 12.63 1.89 -4.93
N ALA A 21 11.93 1.06 -4.17
CA ALA A 21 12.53 0.31 -3.08
C ALA A 21 13.51 -0.76 -3.55
N GLY A 22 13.46 -1.19 -4.82
CA GLY A 22 14.15 -2.40 -5.25
C GLY A 22 13.71 -3.63 -4.45
N LEU A 23 12.40 -3.71 -4.10
CA LEU A 23 11.88 -4.79 -3.27
C LEU A 23 11.96 -6.13 -3.99
N GLY A 24 12.62 -7.09 -3.37
CA GLY A 24 12.68 -8.50 -3.76
C GLY A 24 12.01 -9.41 -2.72
N ALA A 25 12.56 -10.60 -2.53
CA ALA A 25 12.11 -11.58 -1.53
C ALA A 25 12.56 -11.18 -0.11
N GLU A 26 12.07 -10.03 0.38
CA GLU A 26 12.46 -9.38 1.62
C GLU A 26 11.25 -9.18 2.54
N ARG A 27 11.49 -8.74 3.78
CA ARG A 27 10.42 -8.42 4.72
C ARG A 27 9.93 -7.00 4.48
N VAL A 28 8.66 -6.85 4.15
CA VAL A 28 8.04 -5.55 3.88
C VAL A 28 6.89 -5.27 4.84
N LEU A 29 6.85 -4.04 5.35
CA LEU A 29 5.73 -3.48 6.11
C LEU A 29 4.94 -2.54 5.20
N ILE A 30 3.63 -2.69 5.14
CA ILE A 30 2.75 -1.86 4.31
C ILE A 30 1.73 -1.17 5.20
N THR A 31 1.74 0.18 5.22
CA THR A 31 0.71 0.98 5.88
C THR A 31 -0.46 1.26 4.93
N GLY A 32 -1.63 1.62 5.45
CA GLY A 32 -2.81 1.83 4.61
C GLY A 32 -3.18 0.61 3.76
N ALA A 33 -2.80 -0.58 4.24
CA ALA A 33 -2.81 -1.83 3.50
C ALA A 33 -4.20 -2.24 2.95
N SER A 34 -5.29 -1.79 3.57
CA SER A 34 -6.66 -2.08 3.12
C SER A 34 -7.18 -1.13 2.03
N GLY A 35 -6.46 -0.05 1.72
CA GLY A 35 -6.82 0.86 0.63
C GLY A 35 -6.48 0.31 -0.75
N GLY A 36 -6.87 1.03 -1.80
CA GLY A 36 -6.61 0.60 -3.18
C GLY A 36 -5.13 0.37 -3.49
N VAL A 37 -4.24 1.31 -3.09
CA VAL A 37 -2.79 1.17 -3.29
C VAL A 37 -2.21 0.08 -2.39
N GLY A 38 -2.63 0.04 -1.11
CA GLY A 38 -2.12 -0.95 -0.15
C GLY A 38 -2.46 -2.38 -0.52
N SER A 39 -3.70 -2.64 -0.97
CA SER A 39 -4.13 -3.96 -1.42
C SER A 39 -3.42 -4.40 -2.72
N ALA A 40 -3.13 -3.46 -3.61
CA ALA A 40 -2.29 -3.71 -4.78
C ALA A 40 -0.84 -4.02 -4.38
N ALA A 41 -0.27 -3.25 -3.42
CA ALA A 41 1.09 -3.46 -2.94
C ALA A 41 1.29 -4.83 -2.29
N ILE A 42 0.28 -5.36 -1.56
CA ILE A 42 0.33 -6.72 -1.02
C ILE A 42 0.52 -7.73 -2.16
N GLN A 43 -0.33 -7.70 -3.18
CA GLN A 43 -0.28 -8.64 -4.30
C GLN A 43 1.06 -8.55 -5.06
N LEU A 44 1.49 -7.35 -5.39
CA LEU A 44 2.73 -7.09 -6.12
C LEU A 44 3.99 -7.47 -5.32
N ALA A 45 4.00 -7.26 -4.01
CA ALA A 45 5.08 -7.69 -3.13
C ALA A 45 5.13 -9.21 -3.03
N LYS A 46 3.97 -9.87 -2.90
CA LYS A 46 3.89 -11.35 -2.90
C LYS A 46 4.38 -11.95 -4.21
N ARG A 47 4.02 -11.36 -5.34
CA ARG A 47 4.53 -11.76 -6.66
C ARG A 47 6.07 -11.78 -6.72
N ARG A 48 6.74 -10.90 -5.96
CA ARG A 48 8.20 -10.85 -5.84
C ARG A 48 8.77 -11.79 -4.77
N GLY A 49 7.94 -12.58 -4.12
CA GLY A 49 8.36 -13.49 -3.04
C GLY A 49 8.59 -12.81 -1.69
N ALA A 50 8.17 -11.55 -1.53
CA ALA A 50 8.35 -10.83 -0.27
C ALA A 50 7.51 -11.43 0.87
N GLN A 51 8.01 -11.28 2.10
CA GLN A 51 7.27 -11.55 3.33
C GLN A 51 6.49 -10.29 3.74
N VAL A 52 5.20 -10.29 3.51
CA VAL A 52 4.34 -9.11 3.65
C VAL A 52 3.70 -9.04 5.02
N THR A 53 3.97 -7.96 5.75
CA THR A 53 3.21 -7.55 6.93
C THR A 53 2.34 -6.35 6.62
N ALA A 54 1.04 -6.47 6.80
CA ALA A 54 0.06 -5.42 6.53
C ALA A 54 -0.42 -4.77 7.82
N LEU A 55 -0.31 -3.43 7.94
CA LEU A 55 -0.93 -2.66 9.02
C LEU A 55 -2.39 -2.37 8.69
N THR A 56 -3.30 -2.84 9.55
CA THR A 56 -4.74 -2.68 9.34
C THR A 56 -5.50 -2.76 10.66
N HIS A 57 -6.77 -2.40 10.63
CA HIS A 57 -7.68 -2.72 11.72
C HIS A 57 -8.01 -4.22 11.72
N SER A 58 -8.19 -4.81 12.90
CA SER A 58 -8.43 -6.25 13.07
C SER A 58 -9.57 -6.81 12.23
N SER A 59 -10.65 -6.03 12.01
CA SER A 59 -11.81 -6.43 11.20
C SER A 59 -11.50 -6.74 9.74
N LYS A 60 -10.35 -6.25 9.20
CA LYS A 60 -9.92 -6.46 7.80
C LYS A 60 -8.77 -7.45 7.68
N ALA A 61 -8.29 -7.97 8.79
CA ALA A 61 -7.11 -8.83 8.82
C ALA A 61 -7.26 -10.09 7.96
N ALA A 62 -8.44 -10.72 7.99
CA ALA A 62 -8.74 -11.92 7.21
C ALA A 62 -8.67 -11.64 5.70
N ASP A 63 -9.28 -10.53 5.25
CA ASP A 63 -9.28 -10.14 3.84
C ASP A 63 -7.87 -9.89 3.31
N LEU A 64 -7.03 -9.20 4.11
CA LEU A 64 -5.64 -8.92 3.69
C LEU A 64 -4.77 -10.18 3.65
N ARG A 65 -5.01 -11.16 4.54
CA ARG A 65 -4.34 -12.46 4.43
C ARG A 65 -4.78 -13.22 3.19
N ALA A 66 -6.07 -13.16 2.85
CA ALA A 66 -6.58 -13.76 1.61
C ALA A 66 -6.00 -13.11 0.35
N LEU A 67 -5.56 -11.85 0.43
CA LEU A 67 -4.83 -11.16 -0.65
C LEU A 67 -3.33 -11.52 -0.70
N GLY A 68 -2.82 -12.24 0.29
CA GLY A 68 -1.44 -12.69 0.32
C GLY A 68 -0.59 -12.07 1.43
N ALA A 69 -1.12 -11.28 2.35
CA ALA A 69 -0.35 -10.81 3.50
C ALA A 69 0.00 -11.99 4.43
N ASP A 70 1.29 -12.22 4.69
CA ASP A 70 1.76 -13.30 5.58
C ASP A 70 1.41 -12.98 7.04
N ARG A 71 1.42 -11.69 7.39
CA ARG A 71 1.08 -11.21 8.74
C ARG A 71 0.22 -9.96 8.66
N THR A 72 -0.64 -9.80 9.64
CA THR A 72 -1.38 -8.55 9.87
C THR A 72 -1.09 -8.06 11.28
N LEU A 73 -0.81 -6.78 11.43
CA LEU A 73 -0.65 -6.10 12.72
C LEU A 73 -1.71 -5.02 12.85
N ASP A 74 -2.12 -4.76 14.08
CA ASP A 74 -3.01 -3.64 14.35
C ASP A 74 -2.29 -2.34 14.01
N ARG A 75 -2.99 -1.44 13.31
CA ARG A 75 -2.42 -0.16 12.87
C ARG A 75 -1.99 0.75 14.03
N ASP A 76 -2.58 0.56 15.20
CA ASP A 76 -2.29 1.34 16.41
C ASP A 76 -1.40 0.56 17.40
N GLY A 77 -1.06 -0.69 17.06
CA GLY A 77 -0.21 -1.58 17.87
C GLY A 77 1.29 -1.28 17.75
N ALA A 78 2.07 -1.86 18.66
CA ALA A 78 3.53 -1.79 18.60
C ALA A 78 4.10 -2.52 17.39
N LEU A 79 5.15 -1.95 16.80
CA LEU A 79 5.90 -2.57 15.71
C LEU A 79 7.19 -3.20 16.24
N PRO A 80 7.65 -4.31 15.63
CA PRO A 80 8.96 -4.86 15.97
C PRO A 80 10.06 -3.90 15.51
N GLU A 81 10.97 -3.54 16.40
CA GLU A 81 12.15 -2.77 16.04
C GLU A 81 13.02 -3.55 15.05
N ARG A 82 13.52 -2.84 14.02
CA ARG A 82 14.41 -3.40 12.99
C ARG A 82 13.93 -4.70 12.35
N GLY A 83 12.60 -4.85 12.31
CA GLY A 83 11.93 -6.04 11.81
C GLY A 83 11.82 -6.12 10.30
N TYR A 84 12.01 -5.01 9.57
CA TYR A 84 11.69 -4.92 8.14
C TYR A 84 12.86 -4.39 7.32
N ASP A 85 12.95 -4.88 6.09
CA ASP A 85 13.90 -4.42 5.08
C ASP A 85 13.36 -3.19 4.34
N VAL A 86 12.04 -3.17 4.13
CA VAL A 86 11.33 -2.10 3.41
C VAL A 86 10.06 -1.71 4.18
N VAL A 87 9.77 -0.41 4.20
CA VAL A 87 8.45 0.15 4.59
C VAL A 87 7.85 0.86 3.39
N LEU A 88 6.64 0.46 2.99
CA LEU A 88 5.81 1.15 2.01
C LEU A 88 4.72 1.92 2.77
N ASP A 89 4.89 3.25 2.86
CA ASP A 89 4.00 4.09 3.64
C ASP A 89 3.05 4.90 2.75
N LEU A 90 1.75 4.70 2.99
CA LEU A 90 0.64 5.36 2.30
C LEU A 90 -0.13 6.31 3.23
N VAL A 91 0.32 6.46 4.47
CA VAL A 91 -0.43 7.12 5.54
C VAL A 91 0.29 8.35 6.07
N GLY A 92 1.59 8.27 6.32
CA GLY A 92 2.38 9.32 6.95
C GLY A 92 1.92 9.63 8.38
N GLY A 93 2.13 10.88 8.81
CA GLY A 93 1.61 11.40 10.07
C GLY A 93 2.38 10.96 11.31
N PRO A 94 1.72 10.97 12.50
CA PRO A 94 2.41 10.88 13.79
C PRO A 94 3.12 9.55 14.05
N ARG A 95 2.77 8.48 13.33
CA ARG A 95 3.45 7.18 13.43
C ARG A 95 4.70 7.05 12.55
N TRP A 96 5.14 8.13 11.92
CA TRP A 96 6.35 8.17 11.12
C TRP A 96 7.57 7.56 11.83
N THR A 97 7.82 7.96 13.09
CA THR A 97 8.97 7.47 13.86
C THR A 97 8.93 5.95 14.05
N ASP A 98 7.74 5.40 14.36
CA ASP A 98 7.56 3.94 14.50
C ASP A 98 7.93 3.20 13.20
N MET A 99 7.55 3.79 12.03
CA MET A 99 7.90 3.20 10.72
C MET A 99 9.40 3.20 10.47
N ILE A 100 10.09 4.26 10.89
CA ILE A 100 11.55 4.35 10.75
C ILE A 100 12.25 3.38 11.71
N ASP A 101 11.78 3.26 12.95
CA ASP A 101 12.36 2.35 13.95
C ASP A 101 12.13 0.88 13.59
N ALA A 102 11.05 0.58 12.89
CA ALA A 102 10.77 -0.75 12.36
C ALA A 102 11.73 -1.19 11.24
N LEU A 103 12.44 -0.26 10.57
CA LEU A 103 13.43 -0.59 9.55
C LEU A 103 14.71 -1.12 10.17
N ARG A 104 15.30 -2.16 9.59
CA ARG A 104 16.68 -2.58 9.91
C ARG A 104 17.72 -1.55 9.42
N ASN A 105 18.96 -1.70 9.83
CA ASN A 105 20.05 -0.93 9.24
C ASN A 105 20.16 -1.24 7.72
N GLY A 106 20.39 -0.22 6.90
CA GLY A 106 20.33 -0.31 5.45
C GLY A 106 18.91 -0.48 4.89
N GLY A 107 17.87 -0.29 5.73
CA GLY A 107 16.48 -0.38 5.32
C GLY A 107 16.02 0.78 4.43
N ARG A 108 14.90 0.59 3.75
CA ARG A 108 14.36 1.54 2.75
C ARG A 108 12.92 1.93 3.08
N TYR A 109 12.69 3.22 3.18
CA TYR A 109 11.36 3.80 3.36
C TYR A 109 10.88 4.42 2.06
N VAL A 110 9.67 4.10 1.63
CA VAL A 110 9.05 4.69 0.43
C VAL A 110 7.69 5.25 0.79
N THR A 111 7.42 6.49 0.41
CA THR A 111 6.11 7.12 0.60
C THR A 111 5.46 7.54 -0.71
N ALA A 112 4.15 7.36 -0.80
CA ALA A 112 3.29 7.85 -1.88
C ALA A 112 1.97 8.43 -1.35
N GLY A 113 1.86 8.67 -0.05
CA GLY A 113 0.68 9.26 0.57
C GLY A 113 0.94 9.75 1.99
N ALA A 114 0.17 10.75 2.42
CA ALA A 114 0.33 11.37 3.74
C ALA A 114 -1.03 11.81 4.32
N ILE A 115 -2.02 10.91 4.27
CA ILE A 115 -3.41 11.20 4.67
C ILE A 115 -3.54 11.53 6.16
N ALA A 116 -2.64 11.02 7.01
CA ALA A 116 -2.62 11.29 8.45
C ALA A 116 -1.79 12.54 8.83
N GLY A 117 -1.13 13.16 7.85
CA GLY A 117 -0.35 14.40 8.03
C GLY A 117 0.93 14.38 7.18
N PRO A 118 1.23 15.48 6.48
CA PRO A 118 2.38 15.53 5.58
C PRO A 118 3.68 15.96 6.26
N ILE A 119 3.61 16.54 7.46
CA ILE A 119 4.77 17.09 8.15
C ILE A 119 5.25 16.10 9.21
N VAL A 120 6.53 15.72 9.13
CA VAL A 120 7.20 14.81 10.04
C VAL A 120 8.57 15.37 10.44
N GLU A 121 9.03 15.03 11.63
CA GLU A 121 10.37 15.40 12.09
C GLU A 121 11.34 14.24 11.83
N LEU A 122 12.53 14.56 11.32
CA LEU A 122 13.60 13.61 11.07
C LEU A 122 14.87 14.00 11.81
N ASP A 123 15.33 13.16 12.72
CA ASP A 123 16.71 13.22 13.20
C ASP A 123 17.65 12.63 12.13
N LEU A 124 18.45 13.50 11.53
CA LEU A 124 19.41 13.09 10.49
C LEU A 124 20.42 12.03 10.96
N ARG A 125 20.68 11.95 12.27
CA ARG A 125 21.53 10.88 12.84
C ARG A 125 20.90 9.51 12.64
N THR A 126 19.58 9.40 12.79
CA THR A 126 18.84 8.17 12.50
C THR A 126 19.03 7.74 11.05
N LEU A 127 18.99 8.68 10.11
CA LEU A 127 19.18 8.40 8.69
C LEU A 127 20.59 7.87 8.40
N TYR A 128 21.66 8.65 8.75
CA TYR A 128 23.01 8.29 8.32
C TYR A 128 23.67 7.22 9.19
N LEU A 129 23.41 7.15 10.51
CA LEU A 129 24.00 6.12 11.37
C LEU A 129 23.41 4.71 11.15
N ARG A 130 22.27 4.65 10.49
CA ARG A 130 21.60 3.39 10.17
C ARG A 130 21.60 3.09 8.66
N ASP A 131 22.30 3.89 7.85
CA ASP A 131 22.38 3.75 6.39
C ASP A 131 21.00 3.63 5.73
N LEU A 132 19.99 4.38 6.19
CA LEU A 132 18.64 4.33 5.67
C LEU A 132 18.53 5.07 4.34
N SER A 133 17.63 4.60 3.48
CA SER A 133 17.27 5.28 2.23
C SER A 133 15.80 5.65 2.23
N PHE A 134 15.50 6.92 1.86
CA PHE A 134 14.14 7.42 1.80
C PHE A 134 13.78 7.83 0.37
N PHE A 135 12.62 7.38 -0.10
CA PHE A 135 12.14 7.61 -1.45
C PHE A 135 10.74 8.20 -1.46
N GLY A 136 10.54 9.26 -2.24
CA GLY A 136 9.22 9.69 -2.68
C GLY A 136 8.82 8.96 -3.97
N CYS A 137 7.54 8.69 -4.14
CA CYS A 137 7.04 8.02 -5.33
C CYS A 137 5.83 8.76 -5.92
N THR A 138 6.02 9.35 -7.10
CA THR A 138 4.96 9.99 -7.90
C THR A 138 5.11 9.63 -9.37
N HIS A 139 6.32 9.84 -9.93
CA HIS A 139 6.60 9.56 -11.32
C HIS A 139 6.78 8.05 -11.56
N GLN A 140 6.23 7.57 -12.66
CA GLN A 140 6.30 6.17 -13.05
C GLN A 140 6.81 6.08 -14.51
N PRO A 141 7.71 5.15 -14.82
CA PRO A 141 8.16 4.93 -16.19
C PRO A 141 7.02 4.31 -17.04
N ALA A 142 7.02 4.62 -18.34
CA ALA A 142 5.95 4.20 -19.25
C ALA A 142 5.76 2.68 -19.34
N ASN A 143 6.85 1.91 -19.27
CA ASN A 143 6.81 0.45 -19.32
C ASN A 143 6.13 -0.19 -18.10
N LEU A 144 6.12 0.50 -16.96
CA LEU A 144 5.51 -0.03 -15.73
C LEU A 144 4.03 -0.41 -15.94
N PHE A 145 3.29 0.40 -16.66
CA PHE A 145 1.88 0.12 -16.93
C PHE A 145 1.69 -1.10 -17.85
N THR A 146 2.53 -1.24 -18.85
CA THR A 146 2.52 -2.40 -19.74
C THR A 146 2.81 -3.70 -18.98
N ASP A 147 3.78 -3.67 -18.08
CA ASP A 147 4.12 -4.82 -17.25
C ASP A 147 2.94 -5.23 -16.35
N LEU A 148 2.25 -4.24 -15.75
CA LEU A 148 1.08 -4.49 -14.91
C LEU A 148 -0.09 -5.11 -15.68
N VAL A 149 -0.33 -4.68 -16.92
CA VAL A 149 -1.33 -5.32 -17.78
C VAL A 149 -0.99 -6.79 -17.98
N GLY A 150 0.27 -7.10 -18.28
CA GLY A 150 0.74 -8.49 -18.41
C GLY A 150 0.53 -9.33 -17.14
N TYR A 151 0.73 -8.75 -15.95
CA TYR A 151 0.49 -9.46 -14.68
C TYR A 151 -1.00 -9.76 -14.46
N ILE A 152 -1.91 -8.86 -14.88
CA ILE A 152 -3.35 -9.09 -14.81
C ILE A 152 -3.77 -10.18 -15.81
N GLU A 153 -3.29 -10.10 -17.05
CA GLU A 153 -3.59 -11.09 -18.09
C GLU A 153 -3.10 -12.49 -17.71
N ALA A 154 -1.94 -12.58 -17.03
CA ALA A 154 -1.42 -13.83 -16.48
C ALA A 154 -2.17 -14.31 -15.22
N GLY A 155 -3.11 -13.52 -14.68
CA GLY A 155 -3.85 -13.85 -13.45
C GLY A 155 -3.01 -13.78 -12.17
N GLU A 156 -1.83 -13.14 -12.21
CA GLU A 156 -0.91 -13.02 -11.06
C GLU A 156 -1.36 -11.97 -10.04
N ILE A 157 -2.09 -10.96 -10.52
CA ILE A 157 -2.71 -9.90 -9.71
C ILE A 157 -4.12 -9.64 -10.21
N ARG A 158 -4.98 -9.10 -9.36
CA ARG A 158 -6.34 -8.73 -9.73
C ARG A 158 -6.75 -7.39 -9.11
N PRO A 159 -7.45 -6.53 -9.86
CA PRO A 159 -8.08 -5.35 -9.30
C PRO A 159 -9.11 -5.72 -8.24
N LEU A 160 -9.17 -4.94 -7.16
CA LEU A 160 -10.07 -5.20 -6.05
C LEU A 160 -11.12 -4.09 -5.95
N VAL A 161 -12.35 -4.43 -6.30
CA VAL A 161 -13.54 -3.56 -6.16
C VAL A 161 -14.40 -4.13 -5.06
N ALA A 162 -14.56 -3.37 -3.98
CA ALA A 162 -15.31 -3.78 -2.80
C ALA A 162 -16.82 -3.64 -3.00
N ASP A 163 -17.25 -2.57 -3.68
CA ASP A 163 -18.66 -2.27 -3.93
C ASP A 163 -18.81 -1.38 -5.17
N ILE A 164 -19.99 -1.39 -5.77
CA ILE A 164 -20.33 -0.61 -6.97
C ILE A 164 -21.63 0.14 -6.75
N TYR A 165 -21.57 1.46 -6.87
CA TYR A 165 -22.74 2.35 -6.78
C TYR A 165 -23.10 2.93 -8.15
N ARG A 166 -24.34 3.32 -8.34
CA ARG A 166 -24.75 4.11 -9.50
C ARG A 166 -24.37 5.57 -9.26
N LEU A 167 -24.19 6.34 -10.34
CA LEU A 167 -23.83 7.76 -10.21
C LEU A 167 -24.86 8.56 -9.38
N ARG A 168 -26.15 8.25 -9.51
CA ARG A 168 -27.20 8.88 -8.69
C ARG A 168 -27.07 8.61 -7.20
N ASP A 169 -26.38 7.55 -6.81
CA ASP A 169 -26.16 7.13 -5.43
C ASP A 169 -24.77 7.58 -4.90
N LEU A 170 -24.13 8.55 -5.59
CA LEU A 170 -22.78 9.04 -5.27
C LEU A 170 -22.62 9.44 -3.80
N ARG A 171 -23.65 10.05 -3.19
CA ARG A 171 -23.63 10.44 -1.79
C ARG A 171 -23.49 9.22 -0.86
N ALA A 172 -24.20 8.14 -1.14
CA ALA A 172 -24.09 6.89 -0.36
C ALA A 172 -22.71 6.26 -0.55
N ALA A 173 -22.18 6.27 -1.77
CA ALA A 173 -20.82 5.80 -2.06
C ALA A 173 -19.75 6.58 -1.28
N GLN A 174 -19.88 7.91 -1.21
CA GLN A 174 -18.98 8.76 -0.42
C GLN A 174 -19.06 8.46 1.08
N GLN A 175 -20.27 8.23 1.61
CA GLN A 175 -20.45 7.83 3.00
C GLN A 175 -19.80 6.48 3.29
N ALA A 176 -19.99 5.47 2.41
CA ALA A 176 -19.34 4.17 2.52
C ALA A 176 -17.80 4.30 2.45
N PHE A 177 -17.28 5.16 1.57
CA PHE A 177 -15.85 5.45 1.48
C PHE A 177 -15.31 6.07 2.78
N LEU A 178 -16.04 7.02 3.37
CA LEU A 178 -15.64 7.69 4.63
C LEU A 178 -15.71 6.74 5.83
N ALA A 179 -16.62 5.78 5.84
CA ALA A 179 -16.72 4.77 6.90
C ALA A 179 -15.49 3.83 6.95
N LYS A 180 -14.68 3.78 5.87
CA LYS A 180 -13.43 3.00 5.79
C LYS A 180 -13.59 1.51 6.15
N SER A 181 -14.79 0.94 5.99
CA SER A 181 -15.07 -0.48 6.31
C SER A 181 -14.64 -1.45 5.20
N HIS A 182 -14.52 -0.98 3.96
CA HIS A 182 -14.16 -1.77 2.78
C HIS A 182 -12.65 -2.04 2.65
N VAL A 183 -12.31 -3.01 1.80
CA VAL A 183 -10.95 -3.29 1.32
C VAL A 183 -10.92 -3.08 -0.19
N GLY A 184 -9.92 -2.35 -0.71
CA GLY A 184 -9.81 -2.03 -2.13
C GLY A 184 -10.49 -0.72 -2.51
N LYS A 185 -11.18 -0.71 -3.64
CA LYS A 185 -11.83 0.47 -4.26
C LYS A 185 -13.36 0.38 -4.19
N ILE A 186 -14.02 1.52 -4.15
CA ILE A 186 -15.45 1.65 -4.44
C ILE A 186 -15.60 2.16 -5.86
N GLY A 187 -16.36 1.44 -6.68
CA GLY A 187 -16.64 1.78 -8.07
C GLY A 187 -17.93 2.62 -8.22
N ILE A 188 -17.93 3.52 -9.17
CA ILE A 188 -19.13 4.27 -9.59
C ILE A 188 -19.45 3.91 -11.04
N ARG A 189 -20.68 3.44 -11.28
CA ARG A 189 -21.17 3.19 -12.62
C ARG A 189 -21.90 4.43 -13.12
N VAL A 190 -21.43 4.98 -14.25
CA VAL A 190 -21.95 6.21 -14.84
C VAL A 190 -23.19 5.97 -15.70
N GLU A 191 -23.38 4.74 -16.18
CA GLU A 191 -24.55 4.35 -16.98
C GLU A 191 -25.81 4.29 -16.11
N GLU A 192 -26.94 4.66 -16.71
CA GLU A 192 -28.27 4.70 -16.10
C GLU A 192 -28.81 3.31 -15.71
#